data_a6dd2b56e087d94c8cb1dd17753814c9
#
_entry.id   a6dd2b56e087d94c8cb1dd17753814c9
#
_cell.length_a   1.000
_cell.length_b   1.000
_cell.length_c   1.000
_cell.angle_alpha   90.00
_cell.angle_beta   90.00
_cell.angle_gamma   90.00
#
_symmetry.space_group_name_H-M   'P 1'
#
loop_
_entity.id
_entity.type
_entity.pdbx_description
1 polymer ?
#
loop_
_entity_poly.entity_id
_entity_poly.type
_entity_poly.pdbx_seq_one_letter_code
_entity_poly.pdbx_strand_id
1 'polypeptide(L)'
;MKRLFNNIIVIAVVLAMGLVTGCEKLEVENLNQPDLALVLASPDDVRAATESAFLSMWLSMKLYTINMTASVAASHTSVSWGNFAWRDVSEEPRTPWNNDPSYGDSDMTETPWYNFYATISQVNDALFAINEEGMQIGVGGRDNDMVKSTAYLIRGISFGQLGVAFDKAMLPYEDSDLATLEFFPWDEVINAAIEELKMAAQIANAAAPFAWSSSAVPGITMNNDYIARLANSYAARLLAHGSRTKAQNDNNISWSTYGWSDVLNFAENGITSDFAPVGDGLPWLGGTWWDLNIKYLRNPGWGRIHTRVVKLMDPLHWVRYPTNDLGLPLSVDDPNFNNPHGPGESPGRAYSDDARLLTDFEYLASNAFPADRGGWHYTHYRHGRYDFPASVNDEGYYMGESLGPLREFRVYDVQLLRAEAMARTGNVAGAAAILNDPTLERKVRGQLPDVPAELDAVMNAIFYERDIELVHNGWMIHFGDMRRRDMLQQGTPLHFPVPGRELETLGMEIYTFGGYHNADGVNTSDGGDWIKPYYHF
;
A
#
# COMPACT_ATOMS: atom_id res chain seq x y z
N MET A 1 66.72 -37.22 -23.56
CA MET A 1 66.45 -36.20 -22.52
C MET A 1 66.25 -34.79 -23.10
N LYS A 2 67.09 -34.21 -23.94
CA LYS A 2 66.87 -32.83 -24.45
C LYS A 2 65.55 -32.58 -25.22
N ARG A 3 65.07 -33.55 -26.04
CA ARG A 3 63.80 -33.40 -26.75
C ARG A 3 62.58 -33.45 -25.88
N LEU A 4 62.61 -34.18 -24.78
CA LEU A 4 61.50 -34.26 -23.80
C LEU A 4 61.40 -32.96 -23.00
N PHE A 5 62.55 -32.35 -22.66
CA PHE A 5 62.63 -31.11 -21.91
C PHE A 5 62.11 -29.88 -22.74
N ASN A 6 62.43 -29.87 -24.02
CA ASN A 6 61.95 -28.82 -24.94
C ASN A 6 60.42 -28.90 -25.16
N ASN A 7 59.85 -30.13 -25.23
CA ASN A 7 58.39 -30.30 -25.37
C ASN A 7 57.63 -29.88 -24.09
N ILE A 8 58.20 -30.10 -22.91
CA ILE A 8 57.60 -29.64 -21.64
C ILE A 8 57.61 -28.11 -21.53
N ILE A 9 58.67 -27.47 -21.97
CA ILE A 9 58.79 -26.00 -21.99
C ILE A 9 57.78 -25.39 -22.96
N VAL A 10 57.58 -25.98 -24.13
CA VAL A 10 56.60 -25.49 -25.13
C VAL A 10 55.18 -25.64 -24.60
N ILE A 11 54.85 -26.75 -23.95
CA ILE A 11 53.53 -26.97 -23.33
C ILE A 11 53.30 -25.99 -22.17
N ALA A 12 54.31 -25.73 -21.34
CA ALA A 12 54.20 -24.77 -20.23
C ALA A 12 54.02 -23.32 -20.72
N VAL A 13 54.66 -22.94 -21.82
CA VAL A 13 54.50 -21.61 -22.44
C VAL A 13 53.12 -21.45 -23.09
N VAL A 14 52.60 -22.50 -23.74
CA VAL A 14 51.25 -22.48 -24.35
C VAL A 14 50.18 -22.44 -23.26
N LEU A 15 50.34 -23.17 -22.14
CA LEU A 15 49.43 -23.07 -20.97
C LEU A 15 49.51 -21.70 -20.29
N ALA A 16 50.70 -21.10 -20.18
CA ALA A 16 50.85 -19.76 -19.60
C ALA A 16 50.25 -18.66 -20.49
N MET A 17 50.31 -18.79 -21.82
CA MET A 17 49.64 -17.86 -22.75
C MET A 17 48.11 -18.02 -22.73
N GLY A 18 47.58 -19.21 -22.44
CA GLY A 18 46.13 -19.45 -22.27
C GLY A 18 45.53 -18.86 -21.00
N LEU A 19 46.35 -18.54 -19.99
CA LEU A 19 45.90 -17.94 -18.71
C LEU A 19 45.89 -16.41 -18.70
N VAL A 20 46.40 -15.75 -19.75
CA VAL A 20 46.49 -14.28 -19.81
C VAL A 20 45.38 -13.65 -20.67
N THR A 21 44.52 -14.47 -21.31
CA THR A 21 43.44 -13.95 -22.17
C THR A 21 42.04 -14.06 -21.55
N GLY A 22 41.94 -14.04 -20.24
CA GLY A 22 40.66 -14.25 -19.61
C GLY A 22 40.31 -13.27 -18.53
N CYS A 23 40.22 -11.99 -18.83
CA CYS A 23 39.44 -10.99 -18.08
C CYS A 23 39.38 -9.70 -18.90
N GLU A 24 38.83 -9.74 -20.10
CA GLU A 24 38.17 -8.54 -20.59
C GLU A 24 36.84 -8.46 -19.79
N LYS A 25 36.64 -7.34 -19.08
CA LYS A 25 35.31 -6.97 -18.64
C LYS A 25 34.43 -7.00 -19.89
N LEU A 26 33.53 -7.96 -19.98
CA LEU A 26 32.44 -7.89 -20.93
C LEU A 26 31.54 -6.73 -20.45
N GLU A 27 31.88 -5.53 -20.86
CA GLU A 27 30.90 -4.46 -20.93
C GLU A 27 29.96 -4.82 -22.09
N VAL A 28 28.98 -5.64 -21.82
CA VAL A 28 27.85 -5.85 -22.72
C VAL A 28 27.00 -4.60 -22.60
N GLU A 29 27.23 -3.64 -23.50
CA GLU A 29 26.26 -2.58 -23.71
C GLU A 29 24.90 -3.24 -23.97
N ASN A 30 23.97 -3.04 -23.06
CA ASN A 30 22.61 -3.49 -23.25
C ASN A 30 21.94 -2.58 -24.28
N LEU A 31 22.09 -2.92 -25.56
CA LEU A 31 21.52 -2.18 -26.68
C LEU A 31 19.98 -2.03 -26.63
N ASN A 32 19.31 -2.71 -25.71
CA ASN A 32 17.87 -2.59 -25.46
C ASN A 32 17.54 -1.66 -24.28
N GLN A 33 18.55 -1.17 -23.56
CA GLN A 33 18.34 -0.12 -22.58
C GLN A 33 18.56 1.21 -23.29
N PRO A 34 17.54 2.10 -23.34
CA PRO A 34 17.76 3.44 -23.89
C PRO A 34 18.96 4.05 -23.17
N ASP A 35 19.93 4.55 -23.91
CA ASP A 35 21.03 5.29 -23.33
C ASP A 35 20.43 6.46 -22.53
N LEU A 36 20.66 6.49 -21.23
CA LEU A 36 20.14 7.52 -20.32
C LEU A 36 20.46 8.92 -20.87
N ALA A 37 21.65 9.08 -21.46
CA ALA A 37 22.08 10.29 -22.16
C ALA A 37 21.16 10.66 -23.33
N LEU A 38 20.47 9.71 -23.95
CA LEU A 38 19.52 9.95 -25.03
C LEU A 38 18.10 10.28 -24.50
N VAL A 39 17.69 9.66 -23.39
CA VAL A 39 16.37 9.89 -22.76
C VAL A 39 16.29 11.25 -22.09
N LEU A 40 17.41 11.76 -21.59
CA LEU A 40 17.51 13.08 -20.94
C LEU A 40 18.21 14.12 -21.83
N ALA A 41 18.24 13.89 -23.15
CA ALA A 41 18.96 14.76 -24.09
C ALA A 41 18.36 16.17 -24.19
N SER A 42 17.13 16.37 -23.81
CA SER A 42 16.47 17.68 -23.90
C SER A 42 15.59 18.02 -22.69
N PRO A 43 15.37 19.30 -22.42
CA PRO A 43 14.43 19.75 -21.39
C PRO A 43 13.00 19.19 -21.55
N ASP A 44 12.55 18.96 -22.78
CA ASP A 44 11.22 18.41 -23.04
C ASP A 44 11.17 16.91 -22.70
N ASP A 45 12.25 16.15 -22.88
CA ASP A 45 12.36 14.75 -22.49
C ASP A 45 12.31 14.59 -20.97
N VAL A 46 13.08 15.40 -20.23
CA VAL A 46 13.07 15.43 -18.76
C VAL A 46 11.66 15.73 -18.23
N ARG A 47 10.99 16.71 -18.81
CA ARG A 47 9.61 17.04 -18.45
C ARG A 47 8.66 15.89 -18.72
N ALA A 48 8.74 15.26 -19.88
CA ALA A 48 7.90 14.12 -20.26
C ALA A 48 8.16 12.90 -19.38
N ALA A 49 9.42 12.61 -19.04
CA ALA A 49 9.79 11.56 -18.11
C ALA A 49 9.18 11.81 -16.72
N THR A 50 9.26 13.03 -16.19
CA THR A 50 8.65 13.40 -14.91
C THR A 50 7.13 13.29 -14.96
N GLU A 51 6.48 13.71 -16.05
CA GLU A 51 5.04 13.56 -16.23
C GLU A 51 4.62 12.09 -16.20
N SER A 52 5.34 11.21 -16.89
CA SER A 52 5.05 9.78 -16.90
C SER A 52 5.33 9.07 -15.56
N ALA A 53 6.17 9.65 -14.70
CA ALA A 53 6.46 9.10 -13.37
C ALA A 53 5.23 9.07 -12.45
N PHE A 54 4.21 9.91 -12.66
CA PHE A 54 2.93 9.76 -11.96
C PHE A 54 2.29 8.39 -12.21
N LEU A 55 2.29 7.93 -13.46
CA LEU A 55 1.77 6.61 -13.81
C LEU A 55 2.67 5.50 -13.23
N SER A 56 3.99 5.63 -13.32
CA SER A 56 4.93 4.65 -12.75
C SER A 56 4.71 4.48 -11.25
N MET A 57 4.58 5.57 -10.51
CA MET A 57 4.25 5.56 -9.09
C MET A 57 2.89 4.89 -8.83
N TRP A 58 1.87 5.23 -9.61
CA TRP A 58 0.54 4.64 -9.50
C TRP A 58 0.60 3.12 -9.67
N LEU A 59 1.23 2.64 -10.73
CA LEU A 59 1.32 1.22 -11.03
C LEU A 59 2.13 0.45 -9.98
N SER A 60 3.13 1.09 -9.35
CA SER A 60 3.88 0.49 -8.24
C SER A 60 2.97 0.13 -7.05
N MET A 61 1.88 0.87 -6.85
CA MET A 61 0.90 0.63 -5.79
C MET A 61 -0.28 -0.26 -6.23
N LYS A 62 -0.58 -0.35 -7.53
CA LYS A 62 -1.87 -0.87 -8.02
C LYS A 62 -1.80 -2.12 -8.87
N LEU A 63 -0.60 -2.56 -9.26
CA LEU A 63 -0.35 -3.85 -9.90
C LEU A 63 -0.55 -4.98 -8.86
N TYR A 64 -0.21 -6.20 -9.19
CA TYR A 64 -0.14 -7.31 -8.23
C TYR A 64 0.84 -6.95 -7.11
N THR A 65 0.35 -6.63 -5.93
CA THR A 65 1.15 -6.02 -4.88
C THR A 65 0.82 -6.57 -3.51
N ILE A 66 1.76 -6.37 -2.61
CA ILE A 66 1.61 -6.68 -1.18
C ILE A 66 0.38 -5.99 -0.55
N ASN A 67 -0.14 -4.91 -1.16
CA ASN A 67 -1.34 -4.24 -0.66
C ASN A 67 -2.57 -5.17 -0.60
N MET A 68 -2.76 -6.03 -1.62
CA MET A 68 -3.83 -7.04 -1.59
C MET A 68 -3.62 -8.05 -0.47
N THR A 69 -2.40 -8.57 -0.35
CA THR A 69 -2.00 -9.53 0.68
C THR A 69 -2.15 -8.95 2.08
N ALA A 70 -1.72 -7.71 2.27
CA ALA A 70 -1.82 -6.98 3.53
C ALA A 70 -3.27 -6.75 3.98
N SER A 71 -4.23 -6.54 3.05
CA SER A 71 -5.65 -6.41 3.39
C SER A 71 -6.22 -7.70 4.00
N VAL A 72 -5.75 -8.85 3.52
CA VAL A 72 -6.13 -10.17 4.06
C VAL A 72 -5.43 -10.43 5.39
N ALA A 73 -4.12 -10.17 5.48
CA ALA A 73 -3.36 -10.30 6.73
C ALA A 73 -3.93 -9.43 7.87
N ALA A 74 -4.47 -8.25 7.52
CA ALA A 74 -5.13 -7.34 8.44
C ALA A 74 -6.57 -7.73 8.83
N SER A 75 -7.06 -8.90 8.43
CA SER A 75 -8.43 -9.32 8.72
C SER A 75 -9.49 -8.30 8.25
N HIS A 76 -9.24 -7.68 7.10
CA HIS A 76 -10.17 -6.72 6.48
C HIS A 76 -10.93 -7.34 5.30
N THR A 77 -10.23 -8.07 4.45
CA THR A 77 -10.80 -8.89 3.38
C THR A 77 -10.51 -10.36 3.67
N SER A 78 -11.44 -11.25 3.36
CA SER A 78 -11.27 -12.70 3.42
C SER A 78 -11.35 -13.29 2.03
N VAL A 79 -10.54 -14.30 1.77
CA VAL A 79 -10.45 -14.99 0.48
C VAL A 79 -10.21 -16.47 0.70
N SER A 80 -10.68 -17.33 -0.22
CA SER A 80 -10.43 -18.77 -0.16
C SER A 80 -9.51 -19.28 -1.30
N TRP A 81 -9.08 -18.38 -2.18
CA TRP A 81 -8.17 -18.70 -3.28
C TRP A 81 -6.72 -18.64 -2.84
N GLY A 82 -5.87 -19.52 -3.41
CA GLY A 82 -4.43 -19.55 -3.11
C GLY A 82 -3.60 -18.48 -3.82
N ASN A 83 -4.19 -17.71 -4.73
CA ASN A 83 -3.48 -16.67 -5.48
C ASN A 83 -3.07 -15.50 -4.57
N PHE A 84 -2.02 -14.79 -4.97
CA PHE A 84 -1.56 -13.55 -4.32
C PHE A 84 -1.16 -13.75 -2.85
N ALA A 85 -0.66 -14.92 -2.50
CA ALA A 85 -0.32 -15.34 -1.14
C ALA A 85 -1.49 -15.22 -0.12
N TRP A 86 -2.73 -15.06 -0.59
CA TRP A 86 -3.87 -14.79 0.27
C TRP A 86 -4.16 -15.91 1.25
N ARG A 87 -4.03 -17.15 0.78
CA ARG A 87 -4.21 -18.30 1.65
C ARG A 87 -3.13 -18.35 2.74
N ASP A 88 -1.88 -18.14 2.35
CA ASP A 88 -0.74 -18.26 3.25
C ASP A 88 -0.81 -17.24 4.41
N VAL A 89 -1.19 -15.98 4.09
CA VAL A 89 -1.34 -14.94 5.12
C VAL A 89 -2.65 -15.02 5.91
N SER A 90 -3.60 -15.88 5.51
CA SER A 90 -4.87 -16.09 6.22
C SER A 90 -4.89 -17.38 7.05
N GLU A 91 -3.89 -18.24 6.95
CA GLU A 91 -3.85 -19.49 7.72
C GLU A 91 -3.85 -19.25 9.23
N GLU A 92 -4.46 -20.21 9.96
CA GLU A 92 -4.51 -20.19 11.42
C GLU A 92 -4.11 -21.56 11.97
N PRO A 93 -3.01 -21.62 12.77
CA PRO A 93 -2.12 -20.53 13.18
C PRO A 93 -1.31 -19.95 12.01
N ARG A 94 -0.94 -18.67 12.11
CA ARG A 94 -0.14 -17.97 11.08
C ARG A 94 1.18 -18.68 10.81
N THR A 95 1.53 -18.80 9.53
CA THR A 95 2.83 -19.31 9.06
C THR A 95 3.79 -18.16 8.74
N PRO A 96 5.12 -18.38 8.72
CA PRO A 96 6.06 -17.38 8.25
C PRO A 96 5.80 -16.99 6.79
N TRP A 97 6.08 -15.74 6.45
CA TRP A 97 6.12 -15.32 5.05
C TRP A 97 7.16 -16.17 4.28
N ASN A 98 6.77 -16.70 3.13
CA ASN A 98 7.71 -17.43 2.29
C ASN A 98 8.51 -16.45 1.42
N ASN A 99 9.77 -16.19 1.79
CA ASN A 99 10.67 -15.29 1.08
C ASN A 99 11.63 -15.99 0.11
N ASP A 100 11.39 -17.27 -0.21
CA ASP A 100 12.20 -18.00 -1.18
C ASP A 100 11.97 -17.45 -2.59
N PRO A 101 13.02 -17.13 -3.39
CA PRO A 101 12.87 -16.65 -4.76
C PRO A 101 12.09 -17.57 -5.70
N SER A 102 11.95 -18.85 -5.37
CA SER A 102 11.14 -19.82 -6.12
C SER A 102 9.67 -19.87 -5.68
N TYR A 103 9.28 -19.09 -4.69
CA TYR A 103 7.90 -19.04 -4.21
C TYR A 103 6.95 -18.52 -5.31
N GLY A 104 5.84 -19.23 -5.54
CA GLY A 104 4.92 -18.92 -6.63
C GLY A 104 4.23 -17.54 -6.56
N ASP A 105 4.15 -16.96 -5.37
CA ASP A 105 3.58 -15.61 -5.13
C ASP A 105 4.65 -14.61 -4.64
N SER A 106 5.94 -14.84 -4.93
CA SER A 106 7.05 -13.91 -4.58
C SER A 106 6.86 -12.53 -5.18
N ASP A 107 6.17 -12.44 -6.32
CA ASP A 107 5.84 -11.21 -7.02
C ASP A 107 5.00 -10.23 -6.17
N MET A 108 4.34 -10.70 -5.11
CA MET A 108 3.61 -9.80 -4.19
C MET A 108 4.54 -8.80 -3.48
N THR A 109 5.77 -9.18 -3.18
CA THR A 109 6.78 -8.29 -2.61
C THR A 109 7.75 -7.77 -3.68
N GLU A 110 8.15 -8.61 -4.64
CA GLU A 110 9.09 -8.25 -5.70
C GLU A 110 8.56 -7.14 -6.62
N THR A 111 7.31 -7.25 -7.08
CA THR A 111 6.73 -6.27 -8.00
C THR A 111 6.72 -4.84 -7.44
N PRO A 112 6.18 -4.56 -6.25
CA PRO A 112 6.24 -3.20 -5.71
C PRO A 112 7.67 -2.77 -5.40
N TRP A 113 8.54 -3.65 -4.94
CA TRP A 113 9.94 -3.34 -4.69
C TRP A 113 10.63 -2.79 -5.95
N TYR A 114 10.67 -3.56 -7.01
CA TYR A 114 11.35 -3.14 -8.24
C TYR A 114 10.68 -1.97 -8.93
N ASN A 115 9.35 -1.91 -8.92
CA ASN A 115 8.62 -0.81 -9.55
C ASN A 115 8.83 0.53 -8.83
N PHE A 116 8.88 0.53 -7.49
CA PHE A 116 9.20 1.76 -6.76
C PHE A 116 10.64 2.21 -7.04
N TYR A 117 11.61 1.31 -7.08
CA TYR A 117 12.99 1.69 -7.43
C TYR A 117 13.13 2.17 -8.87
N ALA A 118 12.42 1.58 -9.83
CA ALA A 118 12.37 2.10 -11.20
C ALA A 118 11.77 3.52 -11.25
N THR A 119 10.71 3.75 -10.47
CA THR A 119 10.08 5.08 -10.35
C THR A 119 11.02 6.10 -9.70
N ILE A 120 11.75 5.71 -8.65
CA ILE A 120 12.75 6.54 -7.98
C ILE A 120 13.88 6.89 -8.95
N SER A 121 14.39 5.91 -9.70
CA SER A 121 15.43 6.16 -10.73
C SER A 121 14.96 7.20 -11.75
N GLN A 122 13.74 7.05 -12.25
CA GLN A 122 13.15 7.96 -13.25
C GLN A 122 13.10 9.41 -12.76
N VAL A 123 12.74 9.65 -11.49
CA VAL A 123 12.69 11.01 -10.95
C VAL A 123 14.06 11.52 -10.49
N ASN A 124 14.97 10.63 -10.10
CA ASN A 124 16.36 10.99 -9.81
C ASN A 124 17.06 11.53 -11.06
N ASP A 125 16.83 10.90 -12.22
CA ASP A 125 17.38 11.37 -13.49
C ASP A 125 16.94 12.80 -13.80
N ALA A 126 15.66 13.13 -13.54
CA ALA A 126 15.15 14.48 -13.73
C ALA A 126 15.75 15.49 -12.73
N LEU A 127 15.94 15.08 -11.46
CA LEU A 127 16.58 15.92 -10.46
C LEU A 127 18.06 16.13 -10.77
N PHE A 128 18.77 15.10 -11.21
CA PHE A 128 20.18 15.19 -11.63
C PHE A 128 20.35 16.19 -12.77
N ALA A 129 19.54 16.07 -13.82
CA ALA A 129 19.60 17.00 -14.96
C ALA A 129 19.42 18.47 -14.55
N ILE A 130 18.55 18.74 -13.56
CA ILE A 130 18.31 20.12 -13.12
C ILE A 130 19.33 20.57 -12.07
N ASN A 131 19.62 19.73 -11.06
CA ASN A 131 20.41 20.12 -9.89
C ASN A 131 21.92 20.06 -10.17
N GLU A 132 22.38 19.02 -10.89
CA GLU A 132 23.80 18.76 -11.12
C GLU A 132 24.26 19.30 -12.49
N GLU A 133 23.45 19.10 -13.55
CA GLU A 133 23.82 19.57 -14.90
C GLU A 133 23.31 20.99 -15.20
N GLY A 134 22.47 21.57 -14.34
CA GLY A 134 21.95 22.94 -14.48
C GLY A 134 20.98 23.11 -15.65
N MET A 135 20.31 22.02 -16.07
CA MET A 135 19.36 22.06 -17.17
C MET A 135 18.18 22.99 -16.87
N GLN A 136 17.78 23.77 -17.85
CA GLN A 136 16.68 24.73 -17.76
C GLN A 136 15.46 24.17 -18.48
N ILE A 137 14.42 23.77 -17.72
CA ILE A 137 13.19 23.24 -18.27
C ILE A 137 12.24 24.38 -18.61
N GLY A 138 11.75 24.41 -19.84
CA GLY A 138 10.96 25.52 -20.36
C GLY A 138 11.79 26.80 -20.60
N VAL A 139 11.13 27.87 -20.99
CA VAL A 139 11.84 29.13 -21.32
C VAL A 139 12.46 29.75 -20.07
N GLY A 140 13.80 29.76 -20.01
CA GLY A 140 14.55 30.33 -18.89
C GLY A 140 14.36 29.58 -17.57
N GLY A 141 14.08 28.29 -17.63
CA GLY A 141 13.92 27.45 -16.43
C GLY A 141 12.60 27.63 -15.67
N ARG A 142 11.61 28.23 -16.29
CA ARG A 142 10.31 28.53 -15.62
C ARG A 142 9.60 27.27 -15.12
N ASP A 143 9.86 26.10 -15.72
CA ASP A 143 9.20 24.85 -15.40
C ASP A 143 10.06 23.98 -14.44
N ASN A 144 11.25 24.48 -13.99
CA ASN A 144 12.12 23.73 -13.08
C ASN A 144 11.42 23.39 -11.77
N ASP A 145 10.71 24.35 -11.16
CA ASP A 145 10.02 24.13 -9.88
C ASP A 145 8.87 23.12 -10.04
N MET A 146 8.18 23.11 -11.17
CA MET A 146 7.15 22.12 -11.50
C MET A 146 7.75 20.72 -11.54
N VAL A 147 8.85 20.51 -12.26
CA VAL A 147 9.55 19.23 -12.38
C VAL A 147 10.12 18.81 -11.02
N LYS A 148 10.84 19.70 -10.34
CA LYS A 148 11.47 19.38 -9.04
C LYS A 148 10.45 19.03 -7.97
N SER A 149 9.40 19.83 -7.78
CA SER A 149 8.38 19.56 -6.77
C SER A 149 7.66 18.23 -7.03
N THR A 150 7.43 17.90 -8.30
CA THR A 150 6.83 16.63 -8.69
C THR A 150 7.78 15.47 -8.46
N ALA A 151 9.05 15.59 -8.80
CA ALA A 151 10.06 14.56 -8.58
C ALA A 151 10.24 14.25 -7.09
N TYR A 152 10.36 15.29 -6.25
CA TYR A 152 10.40 15.12 -4.80
C TYR A 152 9.12 14.50 -4.23
N LEU A 153 7.93 14.87 -4.73
CA LEU A 153 6.66 14.26 -4.33
C LEU A 153 6.67 12.74 -4.62
N ILE A 154 7.03 12.36 -5.85
CA ILE A 154 6.99 10.97 -6.29
C ILE A 154 8.05 10.14 -5.56
N ARG A 155 9.28 10.67 -5.37
CA ARG A 155 10.34 10.01 -4.60
C ARG A 155 9.93 9.82 -3.15
N GLY A 156 9.38 10.87 -2.52
CA GLY A 156 8.89 10.81 -1.14
C GLY A 156 7.76 9.79 -0.95
N ILE A 157 6.79 9.73 -1.86
CA ILE A 157 5.75 8.69 -1.83
C ILE A 157 6.39 7.31 -1.97
N SER A 158 7.31 7.12 -2.93
CA SER A 158 7.95 5.83 -3.20
C SER A 158 8.76 5.33 -2.01
N PHE A 159 9.63 6.16 -1.42
CA PHE A 159 10.36 5.83 -0.19
C PHE A 159 9.39 5.51 0.96
N GLY A 160 8.36 6.34 1.15
CA GLY A 160 7.38 6.13 2.20
C GLY A 160 6.65 4.80 2.09
N GLN A 161 6.24 4.40 0.89
CA GLN A 161 5.55 3.13 0.67
C GLN A 161 6.50 1.92 0.86
N LEU A 162 7.75 2.03 0.44
CA LEU A 162 8.78 1.03 0.76
C LEU A 162 8.97 0.91 2.28
N GLY A 163 9.13 2.02 2.99
CA GLY A 163 9.28 2.03 4.44
C GLY A 163 8.06 1.52 5.21
N VAL A 164 6.84 1.72 4.70
CA VAL A 164 5.62 1.15 5.31
C VAL A 164 5.56 -0.36 5.13
N ALA A 165 5.97 -0.87 3.97
CA ALA A 165 5.84 -2.29 3.61
C ALA A 165 6.99 -3.15 4.14
N PHE A 166 8.23 -2.71 4.01
CA PHE A 166 9.44 -3.52 4.26
C PHE A 166 10.13 -3.16 5.57
N ASP A 167 10.98 -4.06 6.07
CA ASP A 167 11.78 -3.87 7.28
C ASP A 167 12.92 -2.87 7.08
N LYS A 168 13.42 -2.78 5.86
CA LYS A 168 14.48 -1.87 5.44
C LYS A 168 14.41 -1.64 3.94
N ALA A 169 14.99 -0.54 3.46
CA ALA A 169 15.11 -0.22 2.04
C ALA A 169 16.37 0.61 1.77
N MET A 170 16.78 0.68 0.52
CA MET A 170 17.85 1.57 0.09
C MET A 170 17.27 2.95 -0.25
N LEU A 171 18.08 4.00 -0.09
CA LEU A 171 17.71 5.39 -0.35
C LEU A 171 18.60 5.97 -1.48
N PRO A 172 18.40 5.58 -2.74
CA PRO A 172 19.13 6.17 -3.86
C PRO A 172 18.62 7.59 -4.14
N TYR A 173 19.54 8.56 -4.10
CA TYR A 173 19.34 9.93 -4.54
C TYR A 173 20.01 10.16 -5.90
N GLU A 174 19.76 11.32 -6.49
CA GLU A 174 20.27 11.68 -7.82
C GLU A 174 21.79 11.70 -7.93
N ASP A 175 22.52 11.90 -6.82
CA ASP A 175 23.98 11.94 -6.74
C ASP A 175 24.58 10.67 -6.10
N SER A 176 23.76 9.64 -5.81
CA SER A 176 24.21 8.43 -5.13
C SER A 176 25.07 7.53 -6.02
N ASP A 177 26.18 7.03 -5.47
CA ASP A 177 26.91 5.91 -6.10
C ASP A 177 26.15 4.59 -5.84
N LEU A 178 25.50 4.08 -6.88
CA LEU A 178 24.68 2.86 -6.80
C LEU A 178 25.49 1.61 -6.36
N ALA A 179 26.83 1.61 -6.54
CA ALA A 179 27.68 0.50 -6.13
C ALA A 179 27.92 0.42 -4.62
N THR A 180 27.61 1.49 -3.90
CA THR A 180 27.86 1.63 -2.45
C THR A 180 26.58 1.82 -1.64
N LEU A 181 25.40 1.61 -2.25
CA LEU A 181 24.13 1.75 -1.56
C LEU A 181 24.02 0.74 -0.42
N GLU A 182 23.53 1.22 0.72
CA GLU A 182 23.27 0.45 1.92
C GLU A 182 21.77 0.42 2.23
N PHE A 183 21.35 -0.58 3.03
CA PHE A 183 20.00 -0.64 3.54
C PHE A 183 19.87 0.22 4.80
N PHE A 184 18.81 1.01 4.83
CA PHE A 184 18.37 1.77 6.00
C PHE A 184 17.14 1.10 6.62
N PRO A 185 16.99 1.06 7.95
CA PRO A 185 15.80 0.52 8.59
C PRO A 185 14.56 1.37 8.23
N TRP A 186 13.38 0.75 8.32
CA TRP A 186 12.11 1.31 7.88
C TRP A 186 11.79 2.70 8.45
N ASP A 187 12.16 2.97 9.68
CA ASP A 187 11.95 4.26 10.35
C ASP A 187 12.81 5.37 9.75
N GLU A 188 14.05 5.10 9.41
CA GLU A 188 14.91 6.04 8.69
C GLU A 188 14.38 6.27 7.27
N VAL A 189 13.90 5.22 6.59
CA VAL A 189 13.31 5.33 5.25
C VAL A 189 12.05 6.21 5.25
N ILE A 190 11.16 6.03 6.24
CA ILE A 190 9.96 6.88 6.35
C ILE A 190 10.35 8.32 6.72
N ASN A 191 11.30 8.53 7.62
CA ASN A 191 11.77 9.88 7.94
C ASN A 191 12.38 10.58 6.71
N ALA A 192 13.17 9.88 5.90
CA ALA A 192 13.68 10.40 4.63
C ALA A 192 12.52 10.76 3.66
N ALA A 193 11.52 9.89 3.55
CA ALA A 193 10.33 10.16 2.74
C ALA A 193 9.59 11.44 3.15
N ILE A 194 9.51 11.70 4.46
CA ILE A 194 8.87 12.91 4.98
C ILE A 194 9.67 14.16 4.59
N GLU A 195 11.01 14.12 4.63
CA GLU A 195 11.83 15.24 4.17
C GLU A 195 11.64 15.52 2.68
N GLU A 196 11.57 14.47 1.83
CA GLU A 196 11.26 14.61 0.41
C GLU A 196 9.89 15.28 0.18
N LEU A 197 8.86 14.84 0.91
CA LEU A 197 7.52 15.41 0.82
C LEU A 197 7.47 16.87 1.30
N LYS A 198 8.23 17.22 2.33
CA LYS A 198 8.38 18.61 2.79
C LYS A 198 9.06 19.46 1.72
N MET A 199 10.11 18.94 1.08
CA MET A 199 10.79 19.63 -0.02
C MET A 199 9.84 19.85 -1.19
N ALA A 200 9.05 18.84 -1.58
CA ALA A 200 8.03 18.95 -2.61
C ALA A 200 7.02 20.06 -2.30
N ALA A 201 6.47 20.07 -1.08
CA ALA A 201 5.51 21.08 -0.65
C ALA A 201 6.14 22.49 -0.60
N GLN A 202 7.37 22.60 -0.12
CA GLN A 202 8.09 23.89 -0.03
C GLN A 202 8.33 24.48 -1.42
N ILE A 203 8.84 23.70 -2.36
CA ILE A 203 9.10 24.15 -3.74
C ILE A 203 7.78 24.53 -4.42
N ALA A 204 6.76 23.67 -4.34
CA ALA A 204 5.47 23.93 -4.96
C ALA A 204 4.79 25.20 -4.43
N ASN A 205 4.88 25.46 -3.12
CA ASN A 205 4.32 26.68 -2.50
C ASN A 205 5.09 27.96 -2.87
N ALA A 206 6.40 27.86 -3.12
CA ALA A 206 7.23 28.99 -3.49
C ALA A 206 7.19 29.29 -5.00
N ALA A 207 6.81 28.31 -5.81
CA ALA A 207 6.83 28.41 -7.26
C ALA A 207 5.80 29.40 -7.82
N ALA A 208 6.09 29.96 -8.98
CA ALA A 208 5.07 30.62 -9.80
C ALA A 208 3.97 29.59 -10.17
N PRO A 209 2.71 30.04 -10.35
CA PRO A 209 1.63 29.13 -10.69
C PRO A 209 1.93 28.27 -11.91
N PHE A 210 1.81 26.95 -11.77
CA PHE A 210 1.94 25.98 -12.84
C PHE A 210 0.84 24.91 -12.77
N ALA A 211 0.65 24.17 -13.83
CA ALA A 211 -0.14 22.94 -13.85
C ALA A 211 0.42 21.99 -14.91
N TRP A 212 0.46 20.71 -14.58
CA TRP A 212 0.71 19.66 -15.55
C TRP A 212 -0.44 19.56 -16.58
N SER A 213 -0.18 18.88 -17.68
CA SER A 213 -1.23 18.57 -18.64
C SER A 213 -2.32 17.70 -18.00
N SER A 214 -3.53 17.72 -18.55
CA SER A 214 -4.64 16.90 -18.05
C SER A 214 -4.42 15.39 -18.25
N SER A 215 -3.39 15.01 -19.01
CA SER A 215 -2.98 13.61 -19.22
C SER A 215 -2.05 13.09 -18.13
N ALA A 216 -1.40 13.97 -17.36
CA ALA A 216 -0.46 13.57 -16.32
C ALA A 216 -1.13 12.67 -15.25
N VAL A 217 -2.31 13.09 -14.78
CA VAL A 217 -3.16 12.30 -13.89
C VAL A 217 -4.61 12.49 -14.31
N PRO A 218 -5.26 11.50 -14.95
CA PRO A 218 -6.61 11.66 -15.48
C PRO A 218 -7.61 12.11 -14.43
N GLY A 219 -8.36 13.17 -14.75
CA GLY A 219 -9.40 13.72 -13.88
C GLY A 219 -8.90 14.62 -12.76
N ILE A 220 -7.60 14.84 -12.63
CA ILE A 220 -6.99 15.68 -11.57
C ILE A 220 -6.09 16.75 -12.20
N THR A 221 -6.28 17.99 -11.79
CA THR A 221 -5.38 19.09 -12.17
C THR A 221 -4.20 19.12 -11.20
N MET A 222 -3.05 18.59 -11.62
CA MET A 222 -1.81 18.57 -10.85
C MET A 222 -1.13 19.94 -10.93
N ASN A 223 -1.61 20.91 -10.18
CA ASN A 223 -1.00 22.23 -10.03
C ASN A 223 -0.14 22.32 -8.77
N ASN A 224 0.54 23.45 -8.59
CA ASN A 224 1.42 23.66 -7.44
C ASN A 224 0.71 23.55 -6.08
N ASP A 225 -0.51 24.08 -5.93
CA ASP A 225 -1.28 23.96 -4.67
C ASP A 225 -1.64 22.48 -4.40
N TYR A 226 -2.08 21.74 -5.43
CA TYR A 226 -2.46 20.34 -5.26
C TYR A 226 -1.25 19.46 -4.93
N ILE A 227 -0.10 19.69 -5.57
CA ILE A 227 1.16 18.98 -5.27
C ILE A 227 1.58 19.20 -3.81
N ALA A 228 1.56 20.45 -3.34
CA ALA A 228 1.91 20.77 -1.96
C ALA A 228 0.96 20.09 -0.96
N ARG A 229 -0.34 20.13 -1.23
CA ARG A 229 -1.35 19.49 -0.38
C ARG A 229 -1.25 17.95 -0.39
N LEU A 230 -0.99 17.37 -1.54
CA LEU A 230 -0.82 15.92 -1.66
C LEU A 230 0.41 15.45 -0.90
N ALA A 231 1.53 16.19 -0.98
CA ALA A 231 2.74 15.92 -0.21
C ALA A 231 2.46 15.97 1.31
N ASN A 232 1.77 17.00 1.79
CA ASN A 232 1.37 17.08 3.20
C ASN A 232 0.46 15.92 3.61
N SER A 233 -0.49 15.52 2.77
CA SER A 233 -1.38 14.39 3.07
C SER A 233 -0.62 13.08 3.23
N TYR A 234 0.32 12.80 2.32
CA TYR A 234 1.17 11.62 2.43
C TYR A 234 2.09 11.67 3.66
N ALA A 235 2.68 12.82 3.98
CA ALA A 235 3.49 12.98 5.20
C ALA A 235 2.67 12.66 6.47
N ALA A 236 1.44 13.17 6.57
CA ALA A 236 0.54 12.86 7.68
C ALA A 236 0.23 11.36 7.78
N ARG A 237 -0.10 10.71 6.63
CA ARG A 237 -0.42 9.27 6.58
C ARG A 237 0.80 8.42 6.93
N LEU A 238 1.97 8.72 6.39
CA LEU A 238 3.21 7.96 6.64
C LEU A 238 3.60 8.00 8.12
N LEU A 239 3.52 9.15 8.76
CA LEU A 239 3.76 9.29 10.19
C LEU A 239 2.79 8.45 11.01
N ALA A 240 1.49 8.55 10.74
CA ALA A 240 0.48 7.81 11.48
C ALA A 240 0.62 6.28 11.29
N HIS A 241 0.91 5.83 10.05
CA HIS A 241 0.98 4.40 9.72
C HIS A 241 2.35 3.76 9.92
N GLY A 242 3.42 4.54 10.11
CA GLY A 242 4.77 4.04 10.26
C GLY A 242 4.98 3.19 11.50
N SER A 243 4.27 3.46 12.60
CA SER A 243 4.41 2.71 13.86
C SER A 243 4.18 1.21 13.68
N ARG A 244 5.11 0.41 14.19
CA ARG A 244 5.03 -1.05 14.17
C ARG A 244 4.26 -1.61 15.36
N THR A 245 4.20 -0.85 16.45
CA THR A 245 3.52 -1.24 17.68
C THR A 245 2.63 -0.12 18.22
N LYS A 246 1.67 -0.49 19.07
CA LYS A 246 0.83 0.45 19.79
C LYS A 246 1.67 1.35 20.72
N ALA A 247 2.71 0.80 21.33
CA ALA A 247 3.60 1.56 22.19
C ALA A 247 4.29 2.71 21.44
N GLN A 248 4.81 2.46 20.24
CA GLN A 248 5.38 3.50 19.38
C GLN A 248 4.34 4.56 18.99
N ASN A 249 3.15 4.12 18.58
CA ASN A 249 2.07 4.99 18.14
C ASN A 249 1.55 5.89 19.26
N ASP A 250 1.31 5.34 20.45
CA ASP A 250 0.73 6.08 21.58
C ASP A 250 1.75 6.96 22.30
N ASN A 251 3.04 6.61 22.23
CA ASN A 251 4.13 7.43 22.75
C ASN A 251 4.60 8.47 21.71
N ASN A 252 3.67 9.24 21.18
CA ASN A 252 3.91 10.34 20.25
C ASN A 252 4.77 9.95 19.03
N ILE A 253 4.49 8.79 18.43
CA ILE A 253 5.22 8.26 17.26
C ILE A 253 6.74 8.15 17.57
N SER A 254 7.08 7.47 18.66
CA SER A 254 8.42 7.47 19.28
C SER A 254 9.55 6.92 18.39
N TRP A 255 9.25 6.37 17.22
CA TRP A 255 10.22 5.92 16.23
C TRP A 255 10.72 7.06 15.31
N SER A 256 10.02 8.20 15.30
CA SER A 256 10.33 9.35 14.44
C SER A 256 10.75 10.58 15.27
N THR A 257 11.41 11.52 14.60
CA THR A 257 11.65 12.88 15.15
C THR A 257 10.40 13.75 15.11
N TYR A 258 9.37 13.31 14.38
CA TYR A 258 8.04 13.93 14.27
C TYR A 258 7.05 13.24 15.21
N GLY A 259 5.98 13.96 15.56
CA GLY A 259 4.93 13.45 16.44
C GLY A 259 3.52 13.80 15.96
N TRP A 260 2.53 13.60 16.81
CA TRP A 260 1.14 13.85 16.49
C TRP A 260 0.82 15.32 16.19
N SER A 261 1.60 16.27 16.74
CA SER A 261 1.50 17.69 16.37
C SER A 261 1.90 17.94 14.91
N ASP A 262 2.87 17.18 14.40
CA ASP A 262 3.28 17.28 13.01
C ASP A 262 2.26 16.62 12.08
N VAL A 263 1.69 15.47 12.48
CA VAL A 263 0.54 14.87 11.77
C VAL A 263 -0.61 15.87 11.65
N LEU A 264 -0.93 16.61 12.73
CA LEU A 264 -1.96 17.64 12.70
C LEU A 264 -1.62 18.74 11.70
N ASN A 265 -0.42 19.30 11.77
CA ASN A 265 0.02 20.36 10.87
C ASN A 265 -0.01 19.92 9.40
N PHE A 266 0.48 18.73 9.09
CA PHE A 266 0.42 18.18 7.74
C PHE A 266 -1.03 17.93 7.27
N ALA A 267 -1.89 17.37 8.11
CA ALA A 267 -3.30 17.13 7.75
C ALA A 267 -4.09 18.43 7.54
N GLU A 268 -3.81 19.49 8.30
CA GLU A 268 -4.42 20.82 8.10
C GLU A 268 -4.04 21.46 6.76
N ASN A 269 -2.86 21.13 6.24
CA ASN A 269 -2.37 21.55 4.93
C ASN A 269 -2.57 20.48 3.84
N GLY A 270 -3.37 19.46 4.11
CA GLY A 270 -3.64 18.36 3.20
C GLY A 270 -4.60 18.69 2.06
N ILE A 271 -4.87 17.68 1.23
CA ILE A 271 -5.76 17.77 0.06
C ILE A 271 -7.18 18.19 0.45
N THR A 272 -7.82 18.95 -0.43
CA THR A 272 -9.22 19.41 -0.32
C THR A 272 -10.14 18.77 -1.37
N SER A 273 -9.58 17.95 -2.27
CA SER A 273 -10.27 17.06 -3.19
C SER A 273 -9.52 15.73 -3.25
N ASP A 274 -10.25 14.64 -3.44
CA ASP A 274 -9.68 13.29 -3.45
C ASP A 274 -8.56 13.13 -4.50
N PHE A 275 -7.47 12.46 -4.14
CA PHE A 275 -6.53 11.92 -5.11
C PHE A 275 -7.10 10.60 -5.64
N ALA A 276 -7.83 10.72 -6.74
CA ALA A 276 -8.62 9.66 -7.36
C ALA A 276 -8.54 9.74 -8.88
N PRO A 277 -7.41 9.29 -9.49
CA PRO A 277 -7.30 9.23 -10.94
C PRO A 277 -8.48 8.50 -11.56
N VAL A 278 -8.93 8.98 -12.71
CA VAL A 278 -10.02 8.32 -13.45
C VAL A 278 -9.43 7.15 -14.23
N GLY A 279 -9.83 5.94 -13.84
CA GLY A 279 -9.43 4.72 -14.52
C GLY A 279 -10.07 4.60 -15.91
N ASP A 280 -9.30 4.06 -16.84
CA ASP A 280 -9.64 3.92 -18.27
C ASP A 280 -9.77 2.46 -18.73
N GLY A 281 -9.83 1.53 -17.81
CA GLY A 281 -10.00 0.10 -18.04
C GLY A 281 -8.83 -0.73 -17.51
N LEU A 282 -8.97 -2.06 -17.63
CA LEU A 282 -7.92 -3.00 -17.21
C LEU A 282 -6.82 -3.12 -18.28
N PRO A 283 -5.59 -3.50 -17.90
CA PRO A 283 -4.46 -3.53 -18.84
C PRO A 283 -4.69 -4.46 -20.03
N TRP A 284 -5.35 -5.60 -19.84
CA TRP A 284 -5.68 -6.52 -20.95
C TRP A 284 -6.86 -6.06 -21.82
N LEU A 285 -7.52 -4.95 -21.44
CA LEU A 285 -8.52 -4.23 -22.24
C LEU A 285 -7.95 -2.94 -22.85
N GLY A 286 -6.64 -2.73 -22.73
CA GLY A 286 -5.93 -1.56 -23.24
C GLY A 286 -5.93 -0.35 -22.31
N GLY A 287 -6.37 -0.51 -21.07
CA GLY A 287 -6.32 0.55 -20.05
C GLY A 287 -4.90 0.85 -19.57
N THR A 288 -4.68 2.10 -19.19
CA THR A 288 -3.41 2.62 -18.67
C THR A 288 -3.51 2.90 -17.17
N TRP A 289 -4.60 3.51 -16.74
CA TRP A 289 -4.89 3.82 -15.33
C TRP A 289 -5.89 2.82 -14.76
N TRP A 290 -5.45 1.93 -13.92
CA TRP A 290 -6.26 0.86 -13.33
C TRP A 290 -5.84 0.52 -11.90
N ASP A 291 -6.68 -0.26 -11.22
CA ASP A 291 -6.43 -0.76 -9.87
C ASP A 291 -6.84 -2.23 -9.76
N LEU A 292 -5.88 -3.12 -9.75
CA LEU A 292 -6.12 -4.57 -9.61
C LEU A 292 -6.51 -4.95 -8.18
N ASN A 293 -6.16 -4.15 -7.17
CA ASN A 293 -6.60 -4.41 -5.80
C ASN A 293 -8.13 -4.29 -5.71
N ILE A 294 -8.68 -3.20 -6.25
CA ILE A 294 -10.14 -3.02 -6.32
C ILE A 294 -10.78 -4.17 -7.11
N LYS A 295 -10.20 -4.58 -8.23
CA LYS A 295 -10.75 -5.68 -9.04
C LYS A 295 -10.89 -6.97 -8.23
N TYR A 296 -9.82 -7.43 -7.60
CA TYR A 296 -9.78 -8.76 -7.02
C TYR A 296 -10.37 -8.82 -5.60
N LEU A 297 -10.09 -7.84 -4.75
CA LEU A 297 -10.56 -7.85 -3.36
C LEU A 297 -12.08 -7.73 -3.22
N ARG A 298 -12.77 -7.15 -4.20
CA ARG A 298 -14.23 -6.98 -4.17
C ARG A 298 -15.01 -7.88 -5.11
N ASN A 299 -14.35 -8.60 -6.03
CA ASN A 299 -15.03 -9.51 -6.94
C ASN A 299 -15.76 -10.61 -6.16
N PRO A 300 -17.06 -10.85 -6.43
CA PRO A 300 -17.87 -11.80 -5.66
C PRO A 300 -17.29 -13.21 -5.54
N GLY A 301 -16.57 -13.67 -6.57
CA GLY A 301 -15.95 -15.00 -6.60
C GLY A 301 -14.53 -15.03 -6.01
N TRP A 302 -13.96 -13.89 -5.61
CA TRP A 302 -12.58 -13.80 -5.16
C TRP A 302 -12.43 -13.31 -3.73
N GLY A 303 -13.06 -12.18 -3.38
CA GLY A 303 -12.95 -11.53 -2.09
C GLY A 303 -14.29 -11.33 -1.40
N ARG A 304 -14.28 -11.41 -0.08
CA ARG A 304 -15.38 -11.09 0.81
C ARG A 304 -14.89 -10.15 1.91
N ILE A 305 -15.80 -9.41 2.47
CA ILE A 305 -15.52 -8.66 3.69
C ILE A 305 -15.29 -9.66 4.82
N HIS A 306 -14.24 -9.44 5.59
CA HIS A 306 -13.88 -10.30 6.71
C HIS A 306 -14.93 -10.24 7.84
N THR A 307 -15.15 -11.34 8.57
CA THR A 307 -16.07 -11.41 9.72
C THR A 307 -15.83 -10.29 10.73
N ARG A 308 -14.57 -9.90 10.98
CA ARG A 308 -14.21 -8.77 11.85
C ARG A 308 -14.91 -7.48 11.45
N VAL A 309 -14.86 -7.12 10.17
CA VAL A 309 -15.41 -5.86 9.66
C VAL A 309 -16.93 -5.85 9.73
N VAL A 310 -17.59 -6.96 9.35
CA VAL A 310 -19.05 -7.05 9.47
C VAL A 310 -19.46 -7.00 10.94
N LYS A 311 -18.70 -7.62 11.85
CA LYS A 311 -18.96 -7.59 13.29
C LYS A 311 -18.80 -6.19 13.91
N LEU A 312 -18.01 -5.29 13.31
CA LEU A 312 -17.98 -3.88 13.74
C LEU A 312 -19.31 -3.19 13.51
N MET A 313 -20.02 -3.53 12.44
CA MET A 313 -21.35 -2.97 12.12
C MET A 313 -22.49 -3.71 12.83
N ASP A 314 -22.35 -5.02 13.02
CA ASP A 314 -23.32 -5.90 13.69
C ASP A 314 -22.64 -6.74 14.78
N PRO A 315 -22.71 -6.32 16.05
CA PRO A 315 -22.08 -7.03 17.16
C PRO A 315 -22.52 -8.48 17.36
N LEU A 316 -23.67 -8.90 16.84
CA LEU A 316 -24.15 -10.27 16.90
C LEU A 316 -23.54 -11.17 15.81
N HIS A 317 -22.95 -10.57 14.75
CA HIS A 317 -22.34 -11.33 13.67
C HIS A 317 -21.20 -12.23 14.17
N TRP A 318 -20.92 -13.30 13.43
CA TRP A 318 -19.86 -14.24 13.79
C TRP A 318 -18.49 -13.58 13.88
N VAL A 319 -17.67 -14.14 14.74
CA VAL A 319 -16.22 -13.92 14.71
C VAL A 319 -15.58 -14.83 13.68
N ARG A 320 -16.10 -16.06 13.55
CA ARG A 320 -15.63 -17.10 12.64
C ARG A 320 -16.84 -17.75 11.97
N TYR A 321 -16.74 -18.04 10.68
CA TYR A 321 -17.80 -18.75 9.96
C TYR A 321 -18.06 -20.11 10.59
N PRO A 322 -19.32 -20.58 10.70
CA PRO A 322 -19.63 -21.90 11.25
C PRO A 322 -18.94 -23.03 10.51
N THR A 323 -18.26 -23.90 11.23
CA THR A 323 -17.51 -25.05 10.69
C THR A 323 -17.98 -26.36 11.33
N ASN A 324 -17.77 -27.47 10.63
CA ASN A 324 -17.94 -28.81 11.18
C ASN A 324 -16.72 -29.22 12.08
N ASP A 325 -16.76 -30.42 12.62
CA ASP A 325 -15.70 -30.97 13.50
C ASP A 325 -14.33 -31.08 12.83
N LEU A 326 -14.29 -31.06 11.49
CA LEU A 326 -13.05 -31.07 10.70
C LEU A 326 -12.55 -29.65 10.38
N GLY A 327 -13.22 -28.62 10.89
CA GLY A 327 -12.91 -27.21 10.60
C GLY A 327 -13.33 -26.75 9.21
N LEU A 328 -14.13 -27.53 8.49
CA LEU A 328 -14.65 -27.15 7.18
C LEU A 328 -15.92 -26.31 7.31
N PRO A 329 -16.10 -25.27 6.49
CA PRO A 329 -17.30 -24.45 6.51
C PRO A 329 -18.57 -25.26 6.32
N LEU A 330 -19.57 -25.00 7.15
CA LEU A 330 -20.89 -25.62 7.04
C LEU A 330 -21.64 -25.06 5.82
N SER A 331 -22.41 -25.92 5.16
CA SER A 331 -23.44 -25.45 4.24
C SER A 331 -24.50 -24.65 5.02
N VAL A 332 -25.11 -23.66 4.37
CA VAL A 332 -26.21 -22.90 4.95
C VAL A 332 -27.45 -23.75 5.24
N ASP A 333 -27.57 -24.90 4.59
CA ASP A 333 -28.65 -25.88 4.80
C ASP A 333 -28.32 -26.92 5.87
N ASP A 334 -27.12 -26.86 6.46
CA ASP A 334 -26.71 -27.78 7.53
C ASP A 334 -27.52 -27.47 8.79
N PRO A 335 -28.11 -28.51 9.46
CA PRO A 335 -28.89 -28.30 10.69
C PRO A 335 -28.07 -27.71 11.85
N ASN A 336 -26.74 -27.81 11.81
CA ASN A 336 -25.84 -27.22 12.79
C ASN A 336 -25.37 -25.80 12.39
N PHE A 337 -25.84 -25.26 11.26
CA PHE A 337 -25.50 -23.92 10.84
C PHE A 337 -26.12 -22.90 11.79
N ASN A 338 -25.28 -22.26 12.59
CA ASN A 338 -25.71 -21.28 13.58
C ASN A 338 -25.79 -19.89 12.94
N ASN A 339 -27.01 -19.46 12.56
CA ASN A 339 -27.23 -18.11 12.05
C ASN A 339 -27.14 -17.07 13.19
N PRO A 340 -26.39 -15.95 13.02
CA PRO A 340 -26.19 -14.96 14.10
C PRO A 340 -27.49 -14.38 14.65
N HIS A 341 -28.49 -14.23 13.82
CA HIS A 341 -29.79 -13.66 14.20
C HIS A 341 -30.89 -14.72 14.40
N GLY A 342 -30.54 -15.99 14.43
CA GLY A 342 -31.45 -17.08 14.75
C GLY A 342 -32.11 -17.75 13.53
N PRO A 343 -32.94 -18.77 13.80
CA PRO A 343 -33.57 -19.53 12.73
C PRO A 343 -34.61 -18.70 11.98
N GLY A 344 -34.63 -18.85 10.65
CA GLY A 344 -35.57 -18.16 9.76
C GLY A 344 -35.01 -16.88 9.12
N GLU A 345 -33.90 -16.36 9.61
CA GLU A 345 -33.19 -15.26 8.96
C GLU A 345 -32.31 -15.75 7.83
N SER A 346 -32.02 -14.87 6.87
CA SER A 346 -31.09 -15.17 5.78
C SER A 346 -29.71 -15.53 6.33
N PRO A 347 -29.07 -16.59 5.85
CA PRO A 347 -27.78 -17.06 6.37
C PRO A 347 -26.71 -15.97 6.42
N GLY A 348 -26.17 -15.69 7.61
CA GLY A 348 -25.10 -14.70 7.78
C GLY A 348 -25.49 -13.26 7.43
N ARG A 349 -26.77 -12.93 7.40
CA ARG A 349 -27.23 -11.57 7.23
C ARG A 349 -26.90 -10.75 8.48
N ALA A 350 -26.35 -9.57 8.29
CA ALA A 350 -26.04 -8.61 9.34
C ALA A 350 -27.09 -7.49 9.39
N TYR A 351 -27.26 -6.88 10.56
CA TYR A 351 -28.12 -5.74 10.80
C TYR A 351 -27.33 -4.64 11.50
N SER A 352 -27.50 -3.40 11.07
CA SER A 352 -26.73 -2.26 11.60
C SER A 352 -27.54 -0.98 11.47
N ASP A 353 -27.34 -0.07 12.42
CA ASP A 353 -27.79 1.32 12.30
C ASP A 353 -26.93 2.13 11.30
N ASP A 354 -25.75 1.62 10.93
CA ASP A 354 -24.91 2.22 9.89
C ASP A 354 -25.52 1.98 8.50
N ALA A 355 -26.02 3.04 7.89
CA ALA A 355 -26.68 2.97 6.58
C ALA A 355 -25.75 2.43 5.48
N ARG A 356 -24.41 2.49 5.65
CA ARG A 356 -23.43 1.97 4.71
C ARG A 356 -23.51 0.45 4.55
N LEU A 357 -24.01 -0.28 5.56
CA LEU A 357 -24.24 -1.72 5.41
C LEU A 357 -25.15 -2.04 4.21
N LEU A 358 -26.11 -1.14 3.92
CA LEU A 358 -27.08 -1.33 2.83
C LEU A 358 -26.65 -0.65 1.53
N THR A 359 -25.79 0.35 1.57
CA THR A 359 -25.40 1.14 0.39
C THR A 359 -24.05 0.73 -0.19
N ASP A 360 -23.13 0.27 0.66
CA ASP A 360 -21.74 -0.01 0.27
C ASP A 360 -21.39 -1.50 0.34
N PHE A 361 -22.12 -2.26 1.16
CA PHE A 361 -21.88 -3.69 1.34
C PHE A 361 -23.04 -4.49 0.74
N GLU A 362 -22.75 -5.33 -0.22
CA GLU A 362 -23.74 -6.18 -0.86
C GLU A 362 -23.81 -7.53 -0.18
N TYR A 363 -25.02 -7.89 0.27
CA TYR A 363 -25.30 -9.22 0.79
C TYR A 363 -25.50 -10.22 -0.36
N LEU A 364 -24.78 -11.32 -0.33
CA LEU A 364 -24.88 -12.43 -1.27
C LEU A 364 -25.37 -13.67 -0.54
N ALA A 365 -26.59 -14.13 -0.87
CA ALA A 365 -27.22 -15.27 -0.20
C ALA A 365 -26.43 -16.59 -0.41
N SER A 366 -25.73 -16.74 -1.55
CA SER A 366 -24.88 -17.88 -1.82
C SER A 366 -23.45 -17.61 -1.38
N ASN A 367 -22.83 -18.64 -0.81
CA ASN A 367 -21.41 -18.64 -0.54
C ASN A 367 -20.68 -19.23 -1.73
N ALA A 368 -19.91 -18.41 -2.44
CA ALA A 368 -19.13 -18.84 -3.60
C ALA A 368 -17.77 -19.45 -3.26
N PHE A 369 -17.42 -19.54 -1.98
CA PHE A 369 -16.13 -20.08 -1.55
C PHE A 369 -16.14 -21.61 -1.55
N PRO A 370 -15.14 -22.27 -2.18
CA PRO A 370 -14.96 -23.69 -2.03
C PRO A 370 -14.67 -24.05 -0.57
N ALA A 371 -15.52 -24.88 0.01
CA ALA A 371 -15.42 -25.27 1.42
C ALA A 371 -14.10 -26.00 1.77
N ASP A 372 -13.47 -26.66 0.80
CA ASP A 372 -12.23 -27.40 0.95
C ASP A 372 -10.96 -26.53 0.99
N ARG A 373 -11.08 -25.21 0.76
CA ARG A 373 -9.94 -24.28 0.72
C ARG A 373 -9.74 -23.45 1.98
N GLY A 374 -10.54 -23.70 3.01
CA GLY A 374 -10.56 -22.85 4.21
C GLY A 374 -11.37 -21.57 3.98
N GLY A 375 -11.20 -20.57 4.79
CA GLY A 375 -11.96 -19.33 4.68
C GLY A 375 -12.87 -19.10 5.88
N TRP A 376 -12.36 -19.42 7.07
CA TRP A 376 -13.11 -19.35 8.32
C TRP A 376 -13.61 -17.95 8.70
N HIS A 377 -13.13 -16.93 8.00
CA HIS A 377 -13.46 -15.52 8.27
C HIS A 377 -14.18 -14.85 7.12
N TYR A 378 -14.62 -15.56 6.12
CA TYR A 378 -15.46 -14.97 5.07
C TYR A 378 -16.88 -14.73 5.54
N THR A 379 -17.55 -13.79 4.87
CA THR A 379 -18.95 -13.44 5.13
C THR A 379 -19.76 -13.55 3.84
N HIS A 380 -21.06 -13.35 3.97
CA HIS A 380 -21.96 -13.18 2.84
C HIS A 380 -21.91 -11.76 2.23
N TYR A 381 -20.93 -10.95 2.63
CA TYR A 381 -20.82 -9.56 2.18
C TYR A 381 -19.61 -9.34 1.30
N ARG A 382 -19.78 -8.60 0.21
CA ARG A 382 -18.72 -7.96 -0.54
C ARG A 382 -18.88 -6.44 -0.50
N HIS A 383 -17.83 -5.71 -0.84
CA HIS A 383 -17.90 -4.26 -0.96
C HIS A 383 -18.27 -3.84 -2.36
N GLY A 384 -19.37 -3.09 -2.53
CA GLY A 384 -19.95 -2.70 -3.82
C GLY A 384 -19.75 -1.24 -4.24
N ARG A 385 -19.12 -0.39 -3.40
CA ARG A 385 -18.97 1.06 -3.69
C ARG A 385 -18.27 1.37 -5.03
N TYR A 386 -17.40 0.49 -5.50
CA TYR A 386 -16.65 0.67 -6.73
C TYR A 386 -17.26 -0.09 -7.92
N ASP A 387 -18.51 -0.49 -7.81
CA ASP A 387 -19.26 -1.05 -8.92
C ASP A 387 -19.75 0.07 -9.83
N PHE A 388 -18.85 0.58 -10.66
CA PHE A 388 -19.22 1.58 -11.65
C PHE A 388 -20.14 0.94 -12.71
N PRO A 389 -21.21 1.62 -13.16
CA PRO A 389 -22.12 1.07 -14.16
C PRO A 389 -21.46 0.54 -15.44
N ALA A 390 -20.36 1.20 -15.86
CA ALA A 390 -19.56 0.76 -17.00
C ALA A 390 -18.72 -0.51 -16.74
N SER A 391 -18.65 -0.97 -15.49
CA SER A 391 -17.91 -2.18 -15.11
C SER A 391 -18.78 -3.44 -15.05
N VAL A 392 -20.05 -3.36 -15.44
CA VAL A 392 -20.99 -4.48 -15.46
C VAL A 392 -21.03 -5.03 -16.90
N ASN A 393 -20.72 -6.31 -17.08
CA ASN A 393 -20.86 -6.96 -18.38
C ASN A 393 -22.33 -7.27 -18.71
N ASP A 394 -22.59 -7.69 -19.96
CA ASP A 394 -23.94 -8.01 -20.46
C ASP A 394 -24.64 -9.15 -19.69
N GLU A 395 -23.87 -9.94 -18.92
CA GLU A 395 -24.37 -11.03 -18.07
C GLU A 395 -24.69 -10.55 -16.64
N GLY A 396 -24.50 -9.27 -16.33
CA GLY A 396 -24.72 -8.69 -15.01
C GLY A 396 -23.60 -8.96 -14.00
N TYR A 397 -22.46 -9.49 -14.44
CA TYR A 397 -21.29 -9.68 -13.59
C TYR A 397 -20.43 -8.43 -13.52
N TYR A 398 -20.10 -8.03 -12.30
CA TYR A 398 -19.17 -6.93 -12.07
C TYR A 398 -17.75 -7.37 -12.45
N MET A 399 -17.27 -6.94 -13.61
CA MET A 399 -15.93 -7.31 -14.08
C MET A 399 -14.81 -6.53 -13.39
N GLY A 400 -15.14 -5.51 -12.62
CA GLY A 400 -14.15 -4.68 -11.93
C GLY A 400 -13.18 -4.01 -12.88
N GLU A 401 -13.70 -3.43 -13.97
CA GLU A 401 -12.90 -2.96 -15.12
C GLU A 401 -12.10 -1.69 -14.86
N SER A 402 -11.98 -1.26 -13.62
CA SER A 402 -11.24 -0.03 -13.25
C SER A 402 -11.69 1.21 -14.03
N LEU A 403 -12.98 1.33 -14.30
CA LEU A 403 -13.57 2.51 -14.92
C LEU A 403 -14.10 3.45 -13.83
N GLY A 404 -13.80 4.75 -13.93
CA GLY A 404 -14.21 5.75 -12.93
C GLY A 404 -13.12 6.12 -11.90
N PRO A 405 -13.45 6.89 -10.84
CA PRO A 405 -12.46 7.42 -9.92
C PRO A 405 -11.86 6.34 -9.00
N LEU A 406 -10.57 6.09 -9.15
CA LEU A 406 -9.78 5.11 -8.39
C LEU A 406 -9.19 5.79 -7.15
N ARG A 407 -9.87 5.74 -6.02
CA ARG A 407 -9.52 6.52 -4.82
C ARG A 407 -8.29 5.97 -4.10
N GLU A 408 -7.16 6.67 -4.21
CA GLU A 408 -5.93 6.38 -3.45
C GLU A 408 -5.88 7.17 -2.14
N PHE A 409 -6.18 8.47 -2.21
CA PHE A 409 -6.20 9.31 -1.01
C PHE A 409 -7.48 10.14 -0.99
N ARG A 410 -8.27 9.95 0.05
CA ARG A 410 -9.53 10.68 0.22
C ARG A 410 -9.34 11.87 1.15
N VAL A 411 -10.08 12.94 0.91
CA VAL A 411 -10.19 14.06 1.86
C VAL A 411 -10.64 13.56 3.22
N TYR A 412 -11.55 12.58 3.26
CA TYR A 412 -12.02 12.02 4.51
C TYR A 412 -10.93 11.30 5.32
N ASP A 413 -9.96 10.64 4.68
CA ASP A 413 -8.79 10.10 5.37
C ASP A 413 -7.97 11.22 6.02
N VAL A 414 -7.77 12.34 5.33
CA VAL A 414 -7.11 13.53 5.90
C VAL A 414 -7.89 14.05 7.12
N GLN A 415 -9.20 14.11 7.06
CA GLN A 415 -10.03 14.55 8.19
C GLN A 415 -9.95 13.58 9.38
N LEU A 416 -9.89 12.27 9.14
CA LEU A 416 -9.70 11.27 10.19
C LEU A 416 -8.30 11.35 10.82
N LEU A 417 -7.24 11.55 10.02
CA LEU A 417 -5.88 11.80 10.53
C LEU A 417 -5.83 13.08 11.37
N ARG A 418 -6.49 14.15 10.90
CA ARG A 418 -6.61 15.40 11.64
C ARG A 418 -7.36 15.22 12.97
N ALA A 419 -8.48 14.51 12.96
CA ALA A 419 -9.24 14.23 14.18
C ALA A 419 -8.42 13.39 15.17
N GLU A 420 -7.71 12.36 14.71
CA GLU A 420 -6.85 11.55 15.56
C GLU A 420 -5.73 12.40 16.18
N ALA A 421 -5.04 13.20 15.38
CA ALA A 421 -3.96 14.06 15.86
C ALA A 421 -4.48 15.10 16.87
N MET A 422 -5.64 15.71 16.63
CA MET A 422 -6.29 16.60 17.61
C MET A 422 -6.59 15.89 18.93
N ALA A 423 -7.18 14.69 18.88
CA ALA A 423 -7.50 13.92 20.09
C ALA A 423 -6.22 13.59 20.88
N ARG A 424 -5.17 13.13 20.20
CA ARG A 424 -3.89 12.76 20.82
C ARG A 424 -3.08 13.94 21.35
N THR A 425 -3.32 15.13 20.82
CA THR A 425 -2.70 16.38 21.32
C THR A 425 -3.58 17.14 22.32
N GLY A 426 -4.69 16.53 22.77
CA GLY A 426 -5.54 17.06 23.84
C GLY A 426 -6.75 17.87 23.37
N ASN A 427 -6.92 18.12 22.07
CA ASN A 427 -8.12 18.79 21.54
C ASN A 427 -9.23 17.79 21.19
N VAL A 428 -9.72 17.06 22.18
CA VAL A 428 -10.76 16.02 22.01
C VAL A 428 -12.08 16.62 21.48
N ALA A 429 -12.44 17.83 21.92
CA ALA A 429 -13.65 18.50 21.45
C ALA A 429 -13.56 18.88 19.96
N GLY A 430 -12.40 19.33 19.50
CA GLY A 430 -12.15 19.60 18.07
C GLY A 430 -12.23 18.32 17.23
N ALA A 431 -11.68 17.21 17.72
CA ALA A 431 -11.78 15.92 17.07
C ALA A 431 -13.24 15.42 16.97
N ALA A 432 -14.01 15.53 18.04
CA ALA A 432 -15.45 15.20 18.05
C ALA A 432 -16.24 16.07 17.06
N ALA A 433 -15.90 17.36 16.94
CA ALA A 433 -16.54 18.27 15.99
C ALA A 433 -16.33 17.83 14.52
N ILE A 434 -15.14 17.33 14.17
CA ILE A 434 -14.91 16.75 12.84
C ILE A 434 -15.81 15.53 12.60
N LEU A 435 -15.88 14.60 13.55
CA LEU A 435 -16.69 13.37 13.42
C LEU A 435 -18.19 13.67 13.34
N ASN A 436 -18.62 14.78 13.95
CA ASN A 436 -20.02 15.22 14.01
C ASN A 436 -20.37 16.24 12.91
N ASP A 437 -19.44 16.56 12.02
CA ASP A 437 -19.70 17.48 10.91
C ASP A 437 -20.78 16.88 9.99
N PRO A 438 -21.93 17.59 9.82
CA PRO A 438 -23.06 17.06 9.05
C PRO A 438 -22.77 16.93 7.54
N THR A 439 -21.61 17.40 7.07
CA THR A 439 -21.21 17.33 5.67
C THR A 439 -20.24 16.17 5.38
N LEU A 440 -19.73 15.51 6.42
CA LEU A 440 -18.77 14.42 6.28
C LEU A 440 -19.44 13.03 6.29
N GLU A 441 -18.72 12.04 5.81
CA GLU A 441 -19.19 10.70 5.48
C GLU A 441 -19.90 9.98 6.63
N ARG A 442 -19.40 10.12 7.85
CA ARG A 442 -20.03 9.53 9.03
C ARG A 442 -21.51 9.94 9.17
N LYS A 443 -21.80 11.21 8.93
CA LYS A 443 -23.16 11.77 9.05
C LYS A 443 -23.94 11.61 7.75
N VAL A 444 -23.33 11.88 6.60
CA VAL A 444 -24.02 11.85 5.30
C VAL A 444 -24.31 10.43 4.85
N ARG A 445 -23.33 9.54 4.99
CA ARG A 445 -23.40 8.16 4.49
C ARG A 445 -23.74 7.16 5.57
N GLY A 446 -23.07 7.25 6.71
CA GLY A 446 -23.28 6.35 7.85
C GLY A 446 -24.58 6.63 8.61
N GLN A 447 -25.06 7.89 8.60
CA GLN A 447 -26.21 8.36 9.37
C GLN A 447 -26.09 8.05 10.87
N LEU A 448 -24.85 8.01 11.35
CA LEU A 448 -24.54 7.60 12.73
C LEU A 448 -24.77 8.75 13.73
N PRO A 449 -25.06 8.43 15.00
CA PRO A 449 -25.25 9.42 16.05
C PRO A 449 -23.99 10.25 16.30
N ASP A 450 -24.16 11.37 17.03
CA ASP A 450 -23.05 12.21 17.43
C ASP A 450 -22.12 11.48 18.41
N VAL A 451 -20.83 11.73 18.26
CA VAL A 451 -19.77 11.22 19.13
C VAL A 451 -19.56 12.21 20.27
N PRO A 452 -19.67 11.80 21.54
CA PRO A 452 -19.36 12.67 22.67
C PRO A 452 -17.87 13.05 22.68
N ALA A 453 -17.56 14.24 23.21
CA ALA A 453 -16.19 14.74 23.30
C ALA A 453 -15.41 14.07 24.44
N GLU A 454 -15.35 12.76 24.41
CA GLU A 454 -14.61 11.87 25.33
C GLU A 454 -13.55 11.12 24.52
N LEU A 455 -12.33 11.05 25.04
CA LEU A 455 -11.19 10.53 24.28
C LEU A 455 -11.44 9.13 23.70
N ASP A 456 -11.93 8.20 24.52
CA ASP A 456 -12.16 6.82 24.09
C ASP A 456 -13.27 6.74 23.03
N ALA A 457 -14.35 7.50 23.20
CA ALA A 457 -15.44 7.55 22.23
C ALA A 457 -14.96 8.11 20.87
N VAL A 458 -14.19 9.20 20.91
CA VAL A 458 -13.63 9.84 19.72
C VAL A 458 -12.66 8.89 19.02
N MET A 459 -11.72 8.29 19.73
CA MET A 459 -10.74 7.37 19.16
C MET A 459 -11.42 6.14 18.56
N ASN A 460 -12.39 5.58 19.24
CA ASN A 460 -13.20 4.49 18.76
C ASN A 460 -13.91 4.87 17.43
N ALA A 461 -14.57 5.99 17.38
CA ALA A 461 -15.28 6.44 16.19
C ALA A 461 -14.32 6.69 15.01
N ILE A 462 -13.13 7.26 15.25
CA ILE A 462 -12.10 7.44 14.22
C ILE A 462 -11.72 6.09 13.60
N PHE A 463 -11.40 5.10 14.43
CA PHE A 463 -10.98 3.79 13.92
C PHE A 463 -12.11 3.03 13.23
N TYR A 464 -13.34 3.19 13.71
CA TYR A 464 -14.51 2.66 13.01
C TYR A 464 -14.63 3.26 11.61
N GLU A 465 -14.56 4.58 11.49
CA GLU A 465 -14.61 5.24 10.18
C GLU A 465 -13.45 4.79 9.26
N ARG A 466 -12.27 4.57 9.81
CA ARG A 466 -11.13 4.05 9.04
C ARG A 466 -11.39 2.62 8.54
N ASP A 467 -11.98 1.77 9.36
CA ASP A 467 -12.29 0.38 8.98
C ASP A 467 -13.47 0.30 7.97
N ILE A 468 -14.50 1.16 8.09
CA ILE A 468 -15.73 1.06 7.30
C ILE A 468 -15.72 1.98 6.07
N GLU A 469 -15.27 3.22 6.22
CA GLU A 469 -15.32 4.19 5.13
C GLU A 469 -14.12 4.09 4.16
N LEU A 470 -12.95 3.62 4.64
CA LEU A 470 -11.73 3.54 3.83
C LEU A 470 -11.50 2.16 3.19
N VAL A 471 -12.53 1.32 3.08
CA VAL A 471 -12.44 -0.01 2.42
C VAL A 471 -11.86 0.14 1.02
N HIS A 472 -10.82 -0.64 0.73
CA HIS A 472 -10.08 -0.65 -0.54
C HIS A 472 -9.51 0.71 -0.97
N ASN A 473 -9.28 1.63 -0.04
CA ASN A 473 -8.58 2.89 -0.31
C ASN A 473 -7.11 2.79 0.11
N GLY A 474 -6.23 3.38 -0.67
CA GLY A 474 -4.83 3.61 -0.34
C GLY A 474 -3.96 2.36 -0.20
N TRP A 475 -2.69 2.61 0.04
CA TRP A 475 -1.66 1.58 0.22
C TRP A 475 -1.62 1.11 1.67
N MET A 476 -1.89 -0.18 1.88
CA MET A 476 -1.78 -0.89 3.17
C MET A 476 -2.47 -0.20 4.36
N ILE A 477 -3.54 0.59 4.13
CA ILE A 477 -4.19 1.40 5.18
C ILE A 477 -4.64 0.53 6.34
N HIS A 478 -5.43 -0.51 6.07
CA HIS A 478 -5.97 -1.36 7.15
C HIS A 478 -4.87 -2.16 7.86
N PHE A 479 -3.83 -2.56 7.13
CA PHE A 479 -2.69 -3.23 7.73
C PHE A 479 -1.93 -2.28 8.67
N GLY A 480 -1.63 -1.06 8.23
CA GLY A 480 -1.01 -0.04 9.07
C GLY A 480 -1.84 0.31 10.30
N ASP A 481 -3.16 0.46 10.13
CA ASP A 481 -4.08 0.75 11.25
C ASP A 481 -4.16 -0.39 12.27
N MET A 482 -4.19 -1.65 11.83
CA MET A 482 -4.19 -2.80 12.72
C MET A 482 -2.84 -2.94 13.43
N ARG A 483 -1.74 -2.80 12.69
CA ARG A 483 -0.38 -2.92 13.18
C ARG A 483 -0.08 -1.91 14.29
N ARG A 484 -0.30 -0.62 14.04
CA ARG A 484 -0.02 0.46 15.00
C ARG A 484 -0.89 0.44 16.26
N ARG A 485 -1.83 -0.49 16.36
CA ARG A 485 -2.72 -0.71 17.50
C ARG A 485 -2.51 -2.07 18.17
N ASP A 486 -1.50 -2.84 17.75
CA ASP A 486 -1.24 -4.23 18.17
C ASP A 486 -2.48 -5.13 17.96
N MET A 487 -3.14 -4.99 16.80
CA MET A 487 -4.37 -5.74 16.49
C MET A 487 -4.19 -6.79 15.41
N LEU A 488 -3.01 -6.92 14.83
CA LEU A 488 -2.74 -8.03 13.93
C LEU A 488 -2.76 -9.35 14.69
N GLN A 489 -3.25 -10.42 14.06
CA GLN A 489 -3.23 -11.74 14.67
C GLN A 489 -1.80 -12.17 15.00
N GLN A 490 -1.64 -12.94 16.08
CA GLN A 490 -0.33 -13.49 16.46
C GLN A 490 0.31 -14.26 15.29
N GLY A 491 1.57 -13.96 15.05
CA GLY A 491 2.33 -14.55 13.95
C GLY A 491 2.21 -13.82 12.61
N THR A 492 1.40 -12.75 12.51
CA THR A 492 1.41 -11.90 11.31
C THR A 492 2.68 -11.07 11.28
N PRO A 493 3.43 -11.00 10.15
CA PRO A 493 4.59 -10.11 10.05
C PRO A 493 4.18 -8.66 10.29
N LEU A 494 4.97 -7.89 11.02
CA LEU A 494 4.76 -6.45 11.22
C LEU A 494 5.27 -5.62 10.02
N HIS A 495 6.13 -6.20 9.23
CA HIS A 495 6.64 -5.72 7.94
C HIS A 495 7.12 -6.93 7.15
N PHE A 496 7.30 -6.76 5.84
CA PHE A 496 7.82 -7.81 4.98
C PHE A 496 9.34 -7.69 4.87
N PRO A 497 10.06 -8.81 4.68
CA PRO A 497 11.50 -8.77 4.45
C PRO A 497 11.80 -8.16 3.07
N VAL A 498 13.02 -7.68 2.87
CA VAL A 498 13.56 -7.44 1.52
C VAL A 498 13.32 -8.68 0.66
N PRO A 499 12.81 -8.54 -0.58
CA PRO A 499 12.52 -9.71 -1.42
C PRO A 499 13.71 -10.65 -1.54
N GLY A 500 13.44 -11.97 -1.43
CA GLY A 500 14.50 -12.98 -1.45
C GLY A 500 15.37 -12.93 -2.70
N ARG A 501 14.78 -12.60 -3.85
CA ARG A 501 15.52 -12.43 -5.12
C ARG A 501 16.49 -11.25 -5.07
N GLU A 502 16.12 -10.15 -4.41
CA GLU A 502 17.03 -9.02 -4.21
C GLU A 502 18.20 -9.42 -3.31
N LEU A 503 17.91 -10.09 -2.19
CA LEU A 503 18.95 -10.59 -1.29
C LEU A 503 19.91 -11.57 -2.00
N GLU A 504 19.37 -12.48 -2.83
CA GLU A 504 20.17 -13.40 -3.64
C GLU A 504 21.08 -12.64 -4.63
N THR A 505 20.53 -11.63 -5.31
CA THR A 505 21.29 -10.79 -6.25
C THR A 505 22.45 -10.06 -5.57
N LEU A 506 22.24 -9.62 -4.33
CA LEU A 506 23.25 -8.96 -3.52
C LEU A 506 24.19 -9.93 -2.78
N GLY A 507 23.98 -11.25 -2.91
CA GLY A 507 24.76 -12.28 -2.22
C GLY A 507 24.55 -12.26 -0.70
N MET A 508 23.38 -11.81 -0.24
CA MET A 508 22.99 -11.74 1.17
C MET A 508 22.18 -12.96 1.60
N GLU A 509 22.17 -13.25 2.91
CA GLU A 509 21.35 -14.32 3.46
C GLU A 509 19.86 -13.97 3.34
N ILE A 510 19.06 -14.94 2.87
CA ILE A 510 17.61 -14.82 2.79
C ILE A 510 17.02 -15.00 4.19
N TYR A 511 16.18 -14.08 4.62
CA TYR A 511 15.50 -14.12 5.91
C TYR A 511 13.99 -13.87 5.74
N THR A 512 13.23 -14.14 6.78
CA THR A 512 11.79 -13.92 6.79
C THR A 512 11.26 -13.56 8.17
N PHE A 513 10.01 -13.11 8.19
CA PHE A 513 9.25 -12.77 9.40
C PHE A 513 7.92 -13.52 9.42
N GLY A 514 7.24 -13.46 10.55
CA GLY A 514 5.95 -14.11 10.73
C GLY A 514 6.07 -15.52 11.30
N GLY A 515 4.91 -16.14 11.48
CA GLY A 515 4.74 -17.44 12.09
C GLY A 515 4.35 -17.37 13.57
N TYR A 516 3.34 -18.15 13.93
CA TYR A 516 2.76 -18.15 15.29
C TYR A 516 3.80 -18.35 16.40
N HIS A 517 4.80 -19.20 16.15
CA HIS A 517 5.85 -19.52 17.11
C HIS A 517 7.04 -18.54 17.08
N ASN A 518 7.06 -17.60 16.14
CA ASN A 518 8.09 -16.58 15.99
C ASN A 518 7.60 -15.20 16.45
N ALA A 519 6.49 -15.16 17.15
CA ALA A 519 5.91 -13.92 17.68
C ALA A 519 6.89 -13.27 18.68
N ASP A 520 7.38 -12.08 18.36
CA ASP A 520 8.39 -11.34 19.14
C ASP A 520 7.92 -9.92 19.51
N GLY A 521 6.78 -9.46 18.98
CA GLY A 521 6.25 -8.11 19.15
C GLY A 521 7.10 -7.00 18.50
N VAL A 522 8.12 -7.37 17.70
CA VAL A 522 9.06 -6.43 17.06
C VAL A 522 9.02 -6.57 15.53
N ASN A 523 9.16 -7.79 15.02
CA ASN A 523 9.08 -8.12 13.59
C ASN A 523 7.83 -8.94 13.24
N THR A 524 7.31 -9.63 14.25
CA THR A 524 6.16 -10.52 14.14
C THR A 524 5.19 -10.23 15.27
N SER A 525 3.92 -10.01 14.95
CA SER A 525 2.88 -9.70 15.92
C SER A 525 2.79 -10.78 17.01
N ASP A 526 2.84 -10.38 18.26
CA ASP A 526 2.59 -11.22 19.43
C ASP A 526 1.08 -11.40 19.71
N GLY A 527 0.25 -10.81 18.87
CA GLY A 527 -1.19 -10.89 18.92
C GLY A 527 -1.81 -9.82 19.81
N GLY A 528 -2.96 -9.36 19.41
CA GLY A 528 -3.80 -8.44 20.15
C GLY A 528 -5.26 -8.84 20.01
N ASP A 529 -6.12 -7.97 20.48
CA ASP A 529 -7.55 -8.19 20.52
C ASP A 529 -8.21 -7.87 19.16
N TRP A 530 -7.73 -8.49 18.09
CA TRP A 530 -8.12 -8.23 16.71
C TRP A 530 -9.63 -8.44 16.44
N ILE A 531 -10.31 -9.11 17.35
CA ILE A 531 -11.74 -9.45 17.27
C ILE A 531 -12.61 -8.42 18.02
N LYS A 532 -12.04 -7.65 18.98
CA LYS A 532 -12.85 -6.73 19.77
C LYS A 532 -13.57 -5.75 18.88
N PRO A 533 -14.90 -5.71 18.94
CA PRO A 533 -15.63 -4.56 18.43
C PRO A 533 -15.25 -3.35 19.29
N TYR A 534 -14.69 -2.31 18.67
CA TYR A 534 -14.36 -1.06 19.36
C TYR A 534 -15.60 -0.27 19.74
N TYR A 535 -16.79 -0.71 19.34
CA TYR A 535 -17.95 0.15 19.22
C TYR A 535 -19.17 -0.55 19.77
N HIS A 536 -19.65 0.02 20.85
CA HIS A 536 -21.06 -0.04 21.21
C HIS A 536 -21.58 1.39 20.98
N PHE A 537 -22.37 1.58 19.91
CA PHE A 537 -23.14 2.80 19.75
C PHE A 537 -24.28 2.82 20.76
#